data_c88b599fda5ed5d0fc442e0ab44eccb2
#
_entry.id   c88b599fda5ed5d0fc442e0ab44eccb2
#
_cell.length_a   1.000
_cell.length_b   1.000
_cell.length_c   1.000
_cell.angle_alpha   90.00
_cell.angle_beta   90.00
_cell.angle_gamma   90.00
#
_symmetry.space_group_name_H-M   'P 1'
#
loop_
_entity.id
_entity.type
_entity.pdbx_description
1 polymer ?
#
loop_
_entity_poly.entity_id
_entity_poly.type
_entity_poly.pdbx_seq_one_letter_code
_entity_poly.pdbx_strand_id
1 'polypeptide(L)'
;SLTGFSNVPNSCRTKLKDLPVILRSLVIAALIVALARPQSSSSSQNITTEGIDIVMALDISASMLAEDLKPNRIEAAKKVARDFIDQRPNDRIGLVVFSGESFTQCPMTTDHAVLKNLLLGIQSGMLADGTALGEGLATAVNRIRNSTAKSKVIILLTDGVNNIGAIAPETAGDIAQAFGIRVYTIGVGTEGMAPYPVQTPLGTQYQYMPVQIDEAVLQKIAGSTGGKYFRATSSGQLKTIYQDIDKLEKTRIDVTEFRHRSEEYYPIALVAIGLLCLEYFLRQTLFRTLP
;
A
#
# COMPACT_ATOMS: atom_id res chain seq x y z
N SER A 1 67.65 61.18 -14.24
CA SER A 1 66.38 61.75 -14.67
C SER A 1 65.41 60.64 -15.06
N LEU A 2 64.35 60.46 -14.29
CA LEU A 2 63.36 59.42 -14.46
C LEU A 2 62.22 59.81 -15.44
N THR A 3 62.41 60.83 -16.26
CA THR A 3 61.38 61.36 -17.15
C THR A 3 61.18 60.61 -18.46
N GLY A 4 61.94 59.50 -18.73
CA GLY A 4 61.81 58.70 -19.93
C GLY A 4 60.81 57.53 -19.90
N PHE A 5 60.18 57.27 -18.74
CA PHE A 5 59.33 56.09 -18.61
C PHE A 5 57.80 56.38 -18.69
N SER A 6 57.38 57.59 -19.04
CA SER A 6 56.00 57.97 -19.12
C SER A 6 55.17 57.48 -20.29
N ASN A 7 55.82 56.82 -21.30
CA ASN A 7 55.11 56.34 -22.51
C ASN A 7 55.37 54.87 -22.83
N VAL A 8 55.39 54.01 -21.86
CA VAL A 8 55.37 52.56 -22.11
C VAL A 8 53.91 52.11 -22.41
N PRO A 9 53.66 51.56 -23.61
CA PRO A 9 52.31 51.09 -23.90
C PRO A 9 51.93 49.97 -22.91
N ASN A 10 50.78 50.13 -22.28
CA ASN A 10 50.26 49.12 -21.36
C ASN A 10 50.15 47.77 -22.04
N SER A 11 51.11 46.90 -21.80
CA SER A 11 51.09 45.52 -22.30
C SER A 11 49.86 44.78 -21.71
N CYS A 12 49.22 43.89 -22.51
CA CYS A 12 48.15 43.01 -22.01
C CYS A 12 48.54 42.28 -20.71
N ARG A 13 49.81 41.96 -20.51
CA ARG A 13 50.36 41.36 -19.27
C ARG A 13 50.16 42.27 -18.04
N THR A 14 50.30 43.60 -18.19
CA THR A 14 50.15 44.56 -17.08
C THR A 14 48.67 44.74 -16.70
N LYS A 15 47.76 44.66 -17.67
CA LYS A 15 46.30 44.71 -17.42
C LYS A 15 45.76 43.43 -16.78
N LEU A 16 46.39 42.30 -17.00
CA LEU A 16 45.97 40.99 -16.53
C LEU A 16 46.76 40.46 -15.33
N LYS A 17 47.62 41.30 -14.72
CA LYS A 17 48.49 40.92 -13.58
C LYS A 17 47.73 40.34 -12.39
N ASP A 18 46.49 40.80 -12.17
CA ASP A 18 45.64 40.43 -11.01
C ASP A 18 44.79 39.17 -11.31
N LEU A 19 44.76 38.69 -12.59
CA LEU A 19 43.99 37.53 -13.02
C LEU A 19 44.28 36.23 -12.23
N PRO A 20 45.57 35.87 -11.97
CA PRO A 20 45.87 34.66 -11.16
C PRO A 20 45.33 34.77 -9.71
N VAL A 21 45.34 35.96 -9.11
CA VAL A 21 44.82 36.19 -7.76
C VAL A 21 43.29 36.01 -7.73
N ILE A 22 42.62 36.58 -8.75
CA ILE A 22 41.15 36.43 -8.91
C ILE A 22 40.77 34.98 -9.09
N LEU A 23 41.47 34.25 -10.00
CA LEU A 23 41.24 32.82 -10.24
C LEU A 23 41.42 31.98 -8.96
N ARG A 24 42.47 32.26 -8.19
CA ARG A 24 42.72 31.57 -6.92
C ARG A 24 41.63 31.86 -5.88
N SER A 25 41.14 33.09 -5.79
CA SER A 25 40.04 33.45 -4.92
C SER A 25 38.75 32.71 -5.29
N LEU A 26 38.46 32.57 -6.60
CA LEU A 26 37.31 31.79 -7.11
C LEU A 26 37.45 30.30 -6.81
N VAL A 27 38.65 29.73 -6.94
CA VAL A 27 38.92 28.32 -6.59
C VAL A 27 38.63 28.10 -5.11
N ILE A 28 39.14 28.97 -4.23
CA ILE A 28 38.92 28.84 -2.79
C ILE A 28 37.43 28.96 -2.46
N ALA A 29 36.70 29.91 -3.06
CA ALA A 29 35.26 30.06 -2.87
C ALA A 29 34.49 28.81 -3.33
N ALA A 30 34.83 28.27 -4.50
CA ALA A 30 34.23 27.05 -5.03
C ALA A 30 34.49 25.82 -4.13
N LEU A 31 35.72 25.71 -3.58
CA LEU A 31 36.05 24.66 -2.63
C LEU A 31 35.28 24.77 -1.31
N ILE A 32 35.12 25.99 -0.79
CA ILE A 32 34.29 26.22 0.43
C ILE A 32 32.84 25.79 0.17
N VAL A 33 32.26 26.16 -0.99
CA VAL A 33 30.89 25.75 -1.35
C VAL A 33 30.81 24.23 -1.53
N ALA A 34 31.81 23.58 -2.14
CA ALA A 34 31.85 22.14 -2.27
C ALA A 34 31.95 21.42 -0.90
N LEU A 35 32.73 22.00 0.05
CA LEU A 35 32.87 21.48 1.41
C LEU A 35 31.58 21.62 2.24
N ALA A 36 30.78 22.64 1.94
CA ALA A 36 29.47 22.84 2.56
C ALA A 36 28.46 21.76 2.15
N ARG A 37 28.82 20.85 1.20
CA ARG A 37 28.01 19.73 0.71
C ARG A 37 26.55 20.16 0.41
N PRO A 38 26.33 21.03 -0.59
CA PRO A 38 24.98 21.39 -0.96
C PRO A 38 24.19 20.15 -1.30
N GLN A 39 23.06 19.93 -0.61
CA GLN A 39 22.16 18.84 -0.82
C GLN A 39 20.98 19.33 -1.64
N SER A 40 20.77 18.72 -2.79
CA SER A 40 19.53 18.88 -3.54
C SER A 40 18.50 17.92 -2.96
N SER A 41 17.45 18.44 -2.37
CA SER A 41 16.24 17.69 -2.11
C SER A 41 15.39 17.73 -3.37
N SER A 42 15.73 16.95 -4.37
CA SER A 42 14.78 16.67 -5.43
C SER A 42 13.73 15.76 -4.81
N SER A 43 12.62 16.33 -4.41
CA SER A 43 11.36 15.66 -4.22
C SER A 43 10.87 15.17 -5.60
N SER A 44 11.61 14.29 -6.23
CA SER A 44 10.98 13.35 -7.14
C SER A 44 10.22 12.42 -6.21
N GLN A 45 8.98 12.74 -5.94
CA GLN A 45 7.99 11.77 -5.55
C GLN A 45 7.96 10.72 -6.68
N ASN A 46 8.89 9.79 -6.66
CA ASN A 46 8.57 8.46 -7.08
C ASN A 46 7.56 8.00 -6.02
N ILE A 47 6.31 8.37 -6.21
CA ILE A 47 5.19 7.68 -5.63
C ILE A 47 5.24 6.30 -6.29
N THR A 48 6.16 5.48 -5.82
CA THR A 48 5.98 4.05 -5.89
C THR A 48 4.81 3.83 -4.94
N THR A 49 3.62 3.93 -5.47
CA THR A 49 2.39 3.51 -4.81
C THR A 49 2.55 2.00 -4.71
N GLU A 50 3.36 1.56 -3.73
CA GLU A 50 3.42 0.15 -3.39
C GLU A 50 2.03 -0.17 -2.87
N GLY A 51 1.21 -0.75 -3.74
CA GLY A 51 -0.11 -1.22 -3.39
C GLY A 51 0.01 -2.26 -2.28
N ILE A 52 -1.00 -2.37 -1.45
CA ILE A 52 -1.12 -3.47 -0.50
C ILE A 52 -1.74 -4.69 -1.18
N ASP A 53 -1.46 -5.84 -0.65
CA ASP A 53 -2.10 -7.08 -1.07
C ASP A 53 -3.28 -7.39 -0.15
N ILE A 54 -4.45 -7.58 -0.75
CA ILE A 54 -5.69 -7.83 -0.02
C ILE A 54 -6.33 -9.10 -0.55
N VAL A 55 -6.74 -10.01 0.33
CA VAL A 55 -7.66 -11.10 -0.02
C VAL A 55 -8.98 -10.87 0.68
N MET A 56 -10.04 -10.78 -0.10
CA MET A 56 -11.40 -10.81 0.43
C MET A 56 -11.86 -12.27 0.54
N ALA A 57 -12.19 -12.72 1.75
CA ALA A 57 -12.78 -14.01 2.02
C ALA A 57 -14.25 -13.81 2.36
N LEU A 58 -15.13 -14.22 1.44
CA LEU A 58 -16.56 -13.97 1.50
C LEU A 58 -17.31 -15.27 1.76
N ASP A 59 -18.09 -15.27 2.83
CA ASP A 59 -19.06 -16.31 3.14
C ASP A 59 -20.21 -16.26 2.12
N ILE A 60 -20.53 -17.43 1.52
CA ILE A 60 -21.63 -17.59 0.58
C ILE A 60 -22.61 -18.70 1.02
N SER A 61 -22.53 -19.07 2.30
CA SER A 61 -23.45 -20.06 2.91
C SER A 61 -24.91 -19.60 2.80
N ALA A 62 -25.81 -20.55 2.99
CA ALA A 62 -27.25 -20.29 2.85
C ALA A 62 -27.74 -19.19 3.80
N SER A 63 -27.15 -19.03 4.98
CA SER A 63 -27.48 -17.96 5.93
C SER A 63 -27.30 -16.54 5.37
N MET A 64 -26.38 -16.36 4.43
CA MET A 64 -26.15 -15.10 3.71
C MET A 64 -27.30 -14.67 2.78
N LEU A 65 -28.32 -15.51 2.58
CA LEU A 65 -29.56 -15.16 1.88
C LEU A 65 -30.54 -14.39 2.78
N ALA A 66 -30.29 -14.26 4.08
CA ALA A 66 -31.14 -13.48 4.98
C ALA A 66 -31.27 -12.02 4.51
N GLU A 67 -32.48 -11.47 4.65
CA GLU A 67 -32.86 -10.15 4.13
C GLU A 67 -32.89 -9.07 5.22
N ASP A 68 -32.16 -9.24 6.29
CA ASP A 68 -31.96 -8.18 7.29
C ASP A 68 -31.07 -7.04 6.78
N LEU A 69 -30.15 -7.35 5.83
CA LEU A 69 -29.48 -6.35 4.98
C LEU A 69 -30.10 -6.41 3.58
N LYS A 70 -30.50 -5.27 3.02
CA LYS A 70 -31.19 -5.24 1.72
C LYS A 70 -30.24 -5.22 0.52
N PRO A 71 -30.50 -6.01 -0.55
CA PRO A 71 -31.62 -6.95 -0.71
C PRO A 71 -31.47 -8.23 0.13
N ASN A 72 -30.27 -8.74 0.32
CA ASN A 72 -29.84 -9.77 1.26
C ASN A 72 -28.38 -9.53 1.66
N ARG A 73 -27.84 -10.30 2.60
CA ARG A 73 -26.47 -10.12 3.13
C ARG A 73 -25.41 -10.26 2.04
N ILE A 74 -25.51 -11.28 1.17
CA ILE A 74 -24.53 -11.54 0.10
C ILE A 74 -24.51 -10.40 -0.93
N GLU A 75 -25.67 -9.92 -1.39
CA GLU A 75 -25.76 -8.82 -2.34
C GLU A 75 -25.29 -7.49 -1.73
N ALA A 76 -25.60 -7.24 -0.46
CA ALA A 76 -25.10 -6.09 0.28
C ALA A 76 -23.56 -6.15 0.39
N ALA A 77 -22.99 -7.31 0.71
CA ALA A 77 -21.55 -7.53 0.77
C ALA A 77 -20.88 -7.32 -0.59
N LYS A 78 -21.42 -7.89 -1.68
CA LYS A 78 -20.91 -7.71 -3.07
C LYS A 78 -20.90 -6.24 -3.48
N LYS A 79 -21.96 -5.49 -3.17
CA LYS A 79 -22.04 -4.07 -3.50
C LYS A 79 -20.96 -3.27 -2.78
N VAL A 80 -20.77 -3.47 -1.49
CA VAL A 80 -19.77 -2.75 -0.70
C VAL A 80 -18.36 -3.17 -1.09
N ALA A 81 -18.12 -4.46 -1.34
CA ALA A 81 -16.84 -4.96 -1.83
C ALA A 81 -16.46 -4.34 -3.19
N ARG A 82 -17.42 -4.18 -4.10
CA ARG A 82 -17.19 -3.50 -5.38
C ARG A 82 -16.79 -2.04 -5.18
N ASP A 83 -17.52 -1.30 -4.33
CA ASP A 83 -17.20 0.10 -4.02
C ASP A 83 -15.80 0.23 -3.39
N PHE A 84 -15.39 -0.75 -2.58
CA PHE A 84 -14.06 -0.82 -1.99
C PHE A 84 -12.96 -1.07 -3.03
N ILE A 85 -13.18 -1.98 -3.97
CA ILE A 85 -12.25 -2.27 -5.08
C ILE A 85 -12.04 -1.02 -5.93
N ASP A 86 -13.12 -0.27 -6.24
CA ASP A 86 -13.06 0.94 -7.07
C ASP A 86 -12.22 2.06 -6.45
N GLN A 87 -12.08 2.09 -5.13
CA GLN A 87 -11.27 3.08 -4.40
C GLN A 87 -9.77 2.73 -4.31
N ARG A 88 -9.34 1.57 -4.86
CA ARG A 88 -8.00 1.01 -4.68
C ARG A 88 -7.31 0.61 -5.99
N PRO A 89 -7.11 1.56 -6.93
CA PRO A 89 -6.63 1.24 -8.28
C PRO A 89 -5.24 0.58 -8.33
N ASN A 90 -4.43 0.74 -7.29
CA ASN A 90 -3.04 0.27 -7.26
C ASN A 90 -2.83 -1.00 -6.41
N ASP A 91 -3.86 -1.44 -5.66
CA ASP A 91 -3.75 -2.61 -4.79
C ASP A 91 -3.99 -3.91 -5.59
N ARG A 92 -3.29 -4.99 -5.21
CA ARG A 92 -3.62 -6.31 -5.72
C ARG A 92 -4.68 -6.93 -4.82
N ILE A 93 -5.78 -7.34 -5.42
CA ILE A 93 -6.91 -7.89 -4.67
C ILE A 93 -7.24 -9.29 -5.19
N GLY A 94 -7.36 -10.24 -4.27
CA GLY A 94 -7.84 -11.59 -4.54
C GLY A 94 -9.20 -11.83 -3.90
N LEU A 95 -9.92 -12.85 -4.36
CA LEU A 95 -11.25 -13.21 -3.88
C LEU A 95 -11.33 -14.71 -3.60
N VAL A 96 -11.62 -15.03 -2.36
CA VAL A 96 -11.93 -16.39 -1.88
C VAL A 96 -13.39 -16.40 -1.47
N VAL A 97 -14.11 -17.44 -1.83
CA VAL A 97 -15.46 -17.70 -1.36
C VAL A 97 -15.46 -18.99 -0.55
N PHE A 98 -16.31 -19.05 0.46
CA PHE A 98 -16.44 -20.26 1.26
C PHE A 98 -17.89 -20.47 1.73
N SER A 99 -18.23 -21.72 1.92
CA SER A 99 -19.45 -22.22 2.50
C SER A 99 -19.08 -23.55 3.22
N GLY A 100 -19.60 -24.69 2.89
CA GLY A 100 -19.14 -25.99 3.40
C GLY A 100 -17.74 -26.40 2.94
N GLU A 101 -17.22 -25.73 1.93
CA GLU A 101 -15.85 -25.81 1.41
C GLU A 101 -15.36 -24.43 0.98
N SER A 102 -14.08 -24.31 0.62
CA SER A 102 -13.51 -23.02 0.20
C SER A 102 -12.94 -23.08 -1.22
N PHE A 103 -13.12 -21.98 -1.97
CA PHE A 103 -12.69 -21.86 -3.35
C PHE A 103 -12.07 -20.50 -3.65
N THR A 104 -10.99 -20.48 -4.42
CA THR A 104 -10.38 -19.23 -4.91
C THR A 104 -11.11 -18.77 -6.17
N GLN A 105 -12.01 -17.82 -6.02
CA GLN A 105 -12.81 -17.26 -7.11
C GLN A 105 -11.96 -16.38 -8.04
N CYS A 106 -11.03 -15.60 -7.46
CA CYS A 106 -10.08 -14.80 -8.21
C CYS A 106 -8.71 -14.82 -7.51
N PRO A 107 -7.62 -15.22 -8.19
CA PRO A 107 -6.26 -15.02 -7.66
C PRO A 107 -5.95 -13.54 -7.48
N MET A 108 -4.84 -13.25 -6.77
CA MET A 108 -4.35 -11.88 -6.59
C MET A 108 -4.12 -11.19 -7.93
N THR A 109 -4.86 -10.11 -8.20
CA THR A 109 -4.80 -9.37 -9.47
C THR A 109 -4.90 -7.86 -9.28
N THR A 110 -4.34 -7.10 -10.21
CA THR A 110 -4.57 -5.67 -10.40
C THR A 110 -5.66 -5.38 -11.44
N ASP A 111 -6.14 -6.42 -12.14
CA ASP A 111 -7.28 -6.29 -13.05
C ASP A 111 -8.60 -6.30 -12.27
N HIS A 112 -8.97 -5.11 -11.81
CA HIS A 112 -10.19 -4.93 -11.03
C HIS A 112 -11.47 -5.10 -11.86
N ALA A 113 -11.39 -5.02 -13.19
CA ALA A 113 -12.54 -5.27 -14.05
C ALA A 113 -12.92 -6.76 -14.03
N VAL A 114 -11.93 -7.63 -14.20
CA VAL A 114 -12.11 -9.09 -14.08
C VAL A 114 -12.57 -9.46 -12.67
N LEU A 115 -11.91 -8.93 -11.63
CA LEU A 115 -12.27 -9.20 -10.23
C LEU A 115 -13.74 -8.84 -9.95
N LYS A 116 -14.21 -7.66 -10.38
CA LYS A 116 -15.60 -7.23 -10.19
C LYS A 116 -16.60 -8.12 -10.93
N ASN A 117 -16.26 -8.55 -12.12
CA ASN A 117 -17.13 -9.48 -12.87
C ASN A 117 -17.25 -10.83 -12.15
N LEU A 118 -16.16 -11.37 -11.63
CA LEU A 118 -16.16 -12.61 -10.85
C LEU A 118 -16.92 -12.44 -9.51
N LEU A 119 -16.78 -11.30 -8.84
CA LEU A 119 -17.52 -10.96 -7.63
C LEU A 119 -19.05 -10.90 -7.89
N LEU A 120 -19.47 -10.29 -8.98
CA LEU A 120 -20.90 -10.21 -9.35
C LEU A 120 -21.50 -11.59 -9.64
N GLY A 121 -20.71 -12.51 -10.19
CA GLY A 121 -21.15 -13.88 -10.50
C GLY A 121 -21.34 -14.79 -9.27
N ILE A 122 -20.94 -14.35 -8.08
CA ILE A 122 -21.07 -15.14 -6.86
C ILE A 122 -22.54 -15.28 -6.48
N GLN A 123 -22.93 -16.51 -6.11
CA GLN A 123 -24.28 -16.86 -5.64
C GLN A 123 -24.20 -17.89 -4.51
N SER A 124 -25.15 -17.86 -3.58
CA SER A 124 -25.32 -18.94 -2.61
C SER A 124 -25.68 -20.24 -3.34
N GLY A 125 -25.18 -21.37 -2.83
CA GLY A 125 -25.38 -22.67 -3.46
C GLY A 125 -24.35 -23.06 -4.55
N MET A 126 -23.31 -22.21 -4.79
CA MET A 126 -22.19 -22.58 -5.68
C MET A 126 -21.27 -23.65 -5.06
N LEU A 127 -21.21 -23.69 -3.73
CA LEU A 127 -20.42 -24.64 -2.95
C LEU A 127 -21.33 -25.51 -2.08
N ALA A 128 -20.79 -26.58 -1.52
CA ALA A 128 -21.49 -27.42 -0.55
C ALA A 128 -22.04 -26.57 0.61
N ASP A 129 -23.19 -26.95 1.14
CA ASP A 129 -23.83 -26.21 2.25
C ASP A 129 -23.07 -26.38 3.57
N GLY A 130 -23.14 -25.37 4.42
CA GLY A 130 -22.42 -25.27 5.68
C GLY A 130 -21.53 -24.04 5.76
N THR A 131 -20.75 -23.89 6.84
CA THR A 131 -19.81 -22.78 7.04
C THR A 131 -18.49 -23.30 7.55
N ALA A 132 -17.52 -23.47 6.63
CA ALA A 132 -16.14 -23.88 6.88
C ALA A 132 -15.23 -22.64 6.99
N LEU A 133 -15.45 -21.82 8.02
CA LEU A 133 -14.75 -20.56 8.25
C LEU A 133 -13.24 -20.73 8.29
N GLY A 134 -12.75 -21.77 9.01
CA GLY A 134 -11.32 -22.05 9.13
C GLY A 134 -10.67 -22.40 7.79
N GLU A 135 -11.37 -23.15 6.92
CA GLU A 135 -10.88 -23.46 5.58
C GLU A 135 -10.90 -22.23 4.66
N GLY A 136 -11.95 -21.40 4.75
CA GLY A 136 -12.02 -20.14 4.03
C GLY A 136 -10.84 -19.22 4.36
N LEU A 137 -10.54 -19.07 5.66
CA LEU A 137 -9.41 -18.28 6.12
C LEU A 137 -8.07 -18.92 5.71
N ALA A 138 -7.89 -20.22 5.87
CA ALA A 138 -6.66 -20.92 5.48
C ALA A 138 -6.40 -20.82 3.97
N THR A 139 -7.46 -20.92 3.13
CA THR A 139 -7.35 -20.71 1.69
C THR A 139 -6.94 -19.27 1.37
N ALA A 140 -7.51 -18.27 2.04
CA ALA A 140 -7.11 -16.87 1.88
C ALA A 140 -5.64 -16.65 2.29
N VAL A 141 -5.19 -17.21 3.41
CA VAL A 141 -3.78 -17.19 3.84
C VAL A 141 -2.88 -17.81 2.77
N ASN A 142 -3.25 -18.96 2.22
CA ASN A 142 -2.46 -19.63 1.19
C ASN A 142 -2.30 -18.79 -0.08
N ARG A 143 -3.29 -17.93 -0.43
CA ARG A 143 -3.21 -17.04 -1.60
C ARG A 143 -2.27 -15.85 -1.38
N ILE A 144 -2.10 -15.37 -0.14
CA ILE A 144 -1.35 -14.15 0.15
C ILE A 144 0.01 -14.40 0.85
N ARG A 145 0.24 -15.60 1.41
CA ARG A 145 1.44 -15.88 2.23
C ARG A 145 2.76 -15.60 1.53
N ASN A 146 2.84 -15.83 0.22
CA ASN A 146 4.05 -15.63 -0.58
C ASN A 146 4.16 -14.22 -1.17
N SER A 147 3.27 -13.31 -0.79
CA SER A 147 3.32 -11.93 -1.24
C SER A 147 4.56 -11.21 -0.68
N THR A 148 5.17 -10.39 -1.53
CA THR A 148 6.29 -9.49 -1.18
C THR A 148 5.83 -8.08 -0.82
N ALA A 149 4.52 -7.82 -0.82
CA ALA A 149 3.98 -6.52 -0.45
C ALA A 149 4.29 -6.17 1.01
N LYS A 150 4.49 -4.88 1.29
CA LYS A 150 4.74 -4.38 2.65
C LYS A 150 3.59 -4.66 3.61
N SER A 151 2.37 -4.68 3.10
CA SER A 151 1.18 -4.98 3.86
C SER A 151 0.40 -6.11 3.21
N LYS A 152 0.08 -7.13 4.00
CA LYS A 152 -0.72 -8.29 3.63
C LYS A 152 -1.97 -8.31 4.50
N VAL A 153 -3.13 -8.25 3.87
CA VAL A 153 -4.42 -8.08 4.54
C VAL A 153 -5.42 -9.13 4.07
N ILE A 154 -6.15 -9.72 5.00
CA ILE A 154 -7.34 -10.51 4.72
C ILE A 154 -8.55 -9.79 5.32
N ILE A 155 -9.61 -9.64 4.52
CA ILE A 155 -10.91 -9.18 4.99
C ILE A 155 -11.84 -10.38 4.96
N LEU A 156 -12.14 -10.91 6.13
CA LEU A 156 -13.01 -12.07 6.32
C LEU A 156 -14.42 -11.60 6.68
N LEU A 157 -15.38 -11.90 5.82
CA LEU A 157 -16.78 -11.54 6.01
C LEU A 157 -17.62 -12.79 6.13
N THR A 158 -18.33 -12.92 7.25
CA THR A 158 -19.22 -14.07 7.56
C THR A 158 -20.40 -13.62 8.40
N ASP A 159 -21.46 -14.39 8.36
CA ASP A 159 -22.66 -14.21 9.22
C ASP A 159 -22.92 -15.43 10.13
N GLY A 160 -22.03 -16.42 10.07
CA GLY A 160 -22.25 -17.71 10.69
C GLY A 160 -21.26 -18.12 11.76
N VAL A 161 -21.57 -19.26 12.34
CA VAL A 161 -20.71 -20.03 13.24
C VAL A 161 -20.04 -21.11 12.42
N ASN A 162 -18.75 -21.36 12.67
CA ASN A 162 -18.05 -22.49 12.04
C ASN A 162 -18.72 -23.81 12.45
N ASN A 163 -19.32 -24.52 11.53
CA ASN A 163 -20.07 -25.75 11.81
C ASN A 163 -19.50 -26.98 11.07
N ILE A 164 -18.56 -26.78 10.14
CA ILE A 164 -18.00 -27.83 9.29
C ILE A 164 -16.56 -27.45 8.93
N GLY A 165 -15.78 -28.39 8.43
CA GLY A 165 -14.40 -28.21 8.01
C GLY A 165 -13.37 -28.87 8.93
N ALA A 166 -12.20 -29.21 8.37
CA ALA A 166 -11.11 -29.89 9.08
C ALA A 166 -10.20 -28.92 9.85
N ILE A 167 -10.21 -27.62 9.48
CA ILE A 167 -9.35 -26.60 10.07
C ILE A 167 -10.16 -25.72 11.02
N ALA A 168 -9.75 -25.67 12.32
CA ALA A 168 -10.35 -24.76 13.26
C ALA A 168 -10.04 -23.30 12.88
N PRO A 169 -11.01 -22.36 13.01
CA PRO A 169 -10.81 -20.96 12.65
C PRO A 169 -9.63 -20.30 13.38
N GLU A 170 -9.42 -20.59 14.65
CA GLU A 170 -8.30 -20.07 15.44
C GLU A 170 -6.97 -20.57 14.88
N THR A 171 -6.86 -21.85 14.49
CA THR A 171 -5.65 -22.40 13.89
C THR A 171 -5.31 -21.67 12.58
N ALA A 172 -6.32 -21.37 11.75
CA ALA A 172 -6.12 -20.56 10.54
C ALA A 172 -5.68 -19.13 10.88
N GLY A 173 -6.19 -18.55 11.97
CA GLY A 173 -5.73 -17.27 12.51
C GLY A 173 -4.27 -17.28 12.96
N ASP A 174 -3.85 -18.32 13.68
CA ASP A 174 -2.46 -18.50 14.12
C ASP A 174 -1.51 -18.65 12.94
N ILE A 175 -1.91 -19.36 11.89
CA ILE A 175 -1.17 -19.45 10.62
C ILE A 175 -1.05 -18.06 9.97
N ALA A 176 -2.13 -17.30 9.90
CA ALA A 176 -2.09 -15.93 9.38
C ALA A 176 -1.10 -15.05 10.14
N GLN A 177 -1.12 -15.12 11.48
CA GLN A 177 -0.17 -14.41 12.35
C GLN A 177 1.28 -14.80 12.06
N ALA A 178 1.57 -16.10 11.92
CA ALA A 178 2.92 -16.61 11.63
C ALA A 178 3.49 -16.07 10.30
N PHE A 179 2.64 -15.80 9.31
CA PHE A 179 3.02 -15.19 8.02
C PHE A 179 2.96 -13.66 8.03
N GLY A 180 2.68 -13.02 9.17
CA GLY A 180 2.56 -11.57 9.29
C GLY A 180 1.38 -10.99 8.48
N ILE A 181 0.30 -11.75 8.35
CA ILE A 181 -0.91 -11.37 7.63
C ILE A 181 -1.92 -10.82 8.64
N ARG A 182 -2.44 -9.62 8.41
CA ARG A 182 -3.50 -9.05 9.25
C ARG A 182 -4.86 -9.52 8.76
N VAL A 183 -5.71 -9.91 9.69
CA VAL A 183 -7.06 -10.36 9.40
C VAL A 183 -8.07 -9.39 10.03
N TYR A 184 -8.82 -8.69 9.20
CA TYR A 184 -10.01 -7.95 9.61
C TYR A 184 -11.20 -8.86 9.48
N THR A 185 -11.93 -9.05 10.58
CA THR A 185 -13.11 -9.90 10.61
C THR A 185 -14.37 -9.06 10.70
N ILE A 186 -15.34 -9.35 9.84
CA ILE A 186 -16.62 -8.63 9.77
C ILE A 186 -17.75 -9.63 9.96
N GLY A 187 -18.44 -9.53 11.12
CA GLY A 187 -19.67 -10.25 11.36
C GLY A 187 -20.84 -9.49 10.74
N VAL A 188 -21.61 -10.13 9.85
CA VAL A 188 -22.73 -9.50 9.13
C VAL A 188 -24.05 -10.05 9.62
N GLY A 189 -24.96 -9.16 10.01
CA GLY A 189 -26.31 -9.51 10.41
C GLY A 189 -26.81 -8.69 11.59
N THR A 190 -28.14 -8.55 11.69
CA THR A 190 -28.80 -7.87 12.81
C THR A 190 -28.72 -8.71 14.08
N GLU A 191 -29.05 -8.14 15.22
CA GLU A 191 -29.22 -8.88 16.45
C GLU A 191 -30.65 -9.46 16.49
N GLY A 192 -30.77 -10.71 16.98
CA GLY A 192 -32.06 -11.37 17.20
C GLY A 192 -32.50 -12.25 16.02
N MET A 193 -33.60 -11.94 15.37
CA MET A 193 -34.22 -12.75 14.32
C MET A 193 -34.09 -12.06 12.96
N ALA A 194 -33.70 -12.80 11.92
CA ALA A 194 -33.63 -12.30 10.54
C ALA A 194 -34.66 -13.01 9.65
N PRO A 195 -35.28 -12.31 8.68
CA PRO A 195 -36.16 -12.90 7.69
C PRO A 195 -35.35 -13.69 6.67
N TYR A 196 -35.66 -14.95 6.51
CA TYR A 196 -35.02 -15.89 5.60
C TYR A 196 -35.98 -16.33 4.51
N PRO A 197 -35.69 -16.16 3.21
CA PRO A 197 -36.58 -16.59 2.14
C PRO A 197 -36.52 -18.11 1.96
N VAL A 198 -37.63 -18.78 2.10
CA VAL A 198 -37.80 -20.21 1.84
C VAL A 198 -38.66 -20.39 0.59
N GLN A 199 -38.16 -21.11 -0.39
CA GLN A 199 -38.92 -21.45 -1.59
C GLN A 199 -39.92 -22.57 -1.27
N THR A 200 -41.18 -22.29 -1.46
CA THR A 200 -42.25 -23.28 -1.32
C THR A 200 -43.00 -23.47 -2.64
N PRO A 201 -43.73 -24.56 -2.83
CA PRO A 201 -44.52 -24.75 -4.05
C PRO A 201 -45.58 -23.64 -4.29
N LEU A 202 -45.91 -22.86 -3.27
CA LEU A 202 -46.84 -21.75 -3.34
C LEU A 202 -46.17 -20.39 -3.47
N GLY A 203 -44.84 -20.36 -3.67
CA GLY A 203 -44.02 -19.14 -3.80
C GLY A 203 -43.04 -18.95 -2.64
N THR A 204 -42.32 -17.81 -2.64
CA THR A 204 -41.38 -17.48 -1.57
C THR A 204 -42.08 -17.10 -0.29
N GLN A 205 -41.79 -17.81 0.79
CA GLN A 205 -42.27 -17.48 2.16
C GLN A 205 -41.08 -17.05 3.01
N TYR A 206 -41.32 -16.15 3.97
CA TYR A 206 -40.30 -15.70 4.90
C TYR A 206 -40.41 -16.41 6.24
N GLN A 207 -39.33 -17.07 6.64
CA GLN A 207 -39.19 -17.67 7.94
C GLN A 207 -38.21 -16.83 8.78
N TYR A 208 -38.60 -16.49 10.01
CA TYR A 208 -37.68 -15.79 10.91
C TYR A 208 -36.77 -16.79 11.61
N MET A 209 -35.46 -16.62 11.45
CA MET A 209 -34.45 -17.48 12.06
C MET A 209 -33.53 -16.68 12.97
N PRO A 210 -33.05 -17.27 14.09
CA PRO A 210 -32.13 -16.58 14.99
C PRO A 210 -30.79 -16.36 14.28
N VAL A 211 -30.25 -15.14 14.41
CA VAL A 211 -28.91 -14.80 13.91
C VAL A 211 -27.90 -15.22 14.96
N GLN A 212 -26.99 -16.13 14.56
CA GLN A 212 -25.93 -16.63 15.42
C GLN A 212 -24.61 -16.29 14.77
N ILE A 213 -23.78 -15.47 15.43
CA ILE A 213 -22.42 -15.15 15.01
C ILE A 213 -21.49 -15.45 16.16
N ASP A 214 -20.42 -16.18 15.91
CA ASP A 214 -19.37 -16.42 16.91
C ASP A 214 -18.40 -15.24 16.96
N GLU A 215 -18.85 -14.16 17.61
CA GLU A 215 -18.04 -12.95 17.76
C GLU A 215 -16.74 -13.21 18.53
N ALA A 216 -16.74 -14.13 19.49
CA ALA A 216 -15.57 -14.43 20.29
C ALA A 216 -14.42 -14.98 19.42
N VAL A 217 -14.73 -15.93 18.53
CA VAL A 217 -13.77 -16.48 17.57
C VAL A 217 -13.29 -15.41 16.60
N LEU A 218 -14.19 -14.60 16.05
CA LEU A 218 -13.83 -13.53 15.12
C LEU A 218 -12.95 -12.46 15.77
N GLN A 219 -13.24 -12.06 17.00
CA GLN A 219 -12.44 -11.12 17.79
C GLN A 219 -11.05 -11.69 18.11
N LYS A 220 -10.98 -12.98 18.45
CA LYS A 220 -9.72 -13.67 18.73
C LYS A 220 -8.81 -13.70 17.50
N ILE A 221 -9.35 -14.07 16.33
CA ILE A 221 -8.60 -14.09 15.06
C ILE A 221 -8.08 -12.69 14.70
N ALA A 222 -8.95 -11.68 14.76
CA ALA A 222 -8.56 -10.30 14.47
C ALA A 222 -7.49 -9.81 15.46
N GLY A 223 -7.67 -10.04 16.76
CA GLY A 223 -6.74 -9.60 17.80
C GLY A 223 -5.35 -10.25 17.69
N SER A 224 -5.28 -11.57 17.46
CA SER A 224 -4.00 -12.29 17.32
C SER A 224 -3.20 -11.83 16.09
N THR A 225 -3.86 -11.47 15.00
CA THR A 225 -3.23 -11.05 13.75
C THR A 225 -2.93 -9.54 13.65
N GLY A 226 -3.28 -8.77 14.69
CA GLY A 226 -3.14 -7.31 14.70
C GLY A 226 -4.13 -6.57 13.80
N GLY A 227 -5.22 -7.23 13.41
CA GLY A 227 -6.38 -6.66 12.75
C GLY A 227 -7.42 -6.16 13.75
N LYS A 228 -8.69 -6.07 13.30
CA LYS A 228 -9.82 -5.61 14.12
C LYS A 228 -11.10 -6.33 13.73
N TYR A 229 -11.93 -6.65 14.72
CA TYR A 229 -13.29 -7.15 14.52
C TYR A 229 -14.26 -5.99 14.35
N PHE A 230 -15.25 -6.19 13.47
CA PHE A 230 -16.35 -5.27 13.24
C PHE A 230 -17.67 -6.05 13.17
N ARG A 231 -18.76 -5.40 13.61
CA ARG A 231 -20.12 -5.89 13.41
C ARG A 231 -20.88 -4.99 12.44
N ALA A 232 -21.46 -5.57 11.40
CA ALA A 232 -22.26 -4.86 10.40
C ALA A 232 -23.72 -5.28 10.51
N THR A 233 -24.58 -4.43 11.06
CA THR A 233 -26.04 -4.66 11.17
C THR A 233 -26.81 -3.97 10.04
N SER A 234 -26.14 -3.21 9.19
CA SER A 234 -26.71 -2.55 8.02
C SER A 234 -25.69 -2.37 6.90
N SER A 235 -26.16 -2.21 5.66
CA SER A 235 -25.30 -1.93 4.50
C SER A 235 -24.52 -0.62 4.65
N GLY A 236 -25.06 0.38 5.36
CA GLY A 236 -24.37 1.64 5.66
C GLY A 236 -23.17 1.42 6.59
N GLN A 237 -23.36 0.66 7.68
CA GLN A 237 -22.28 0.29 8.59
C GLN A 237 -21.20 -0.53 7.87
N LEU A 238 -21.59 -1.51 7.06
CA LEU A 238 -20.63 -2.30 6.28
C LEU A 238 -19.75 -1.40 5.40
N LYS A 239 -20.30 -0.39 4.73
CA LYS A 239 -19.55 0.59 3.98
C LYS A 239 -18.57 1.39 4.85
N THR A 240 -19.00 1.85 6.02
CA THR A 240 -18.16 2.58 6.97
C THR A 240 -16.99 1.72 7.45
N ILE A 241 -17.23 0.44 7.75
CA ILE A 241 -16.20 -0.53 8.17
C ILE A 241 -15.11 -0.66 7.11
N TYR A 242 -15.47 -0.81 5.85
CA TYR A 242 -14.48 -0.86 4.77
C TYR A 242 -13.66 0.44 4.64
N GLN A 243 -14.29 1.60 4.86
CA GLN A 243 -13.59 2.89 4.90
C GLN A 243 -12.62 3.00 6.09
N ASP A 244 -12.99 2.45 7.24
CA ASP A 244 -12.11 2.44 8.42
C ASP A 244 -10.92 1.50 8.23
N ILE A 245 -11.12 0.32 7.63
CA ILE A 245 -10.03 -0.58 7.23
C ILE A 245 -9.09 0.14 6.25
N ASP A 246 -9.63 0.87 5.28
CA ASP A 246 -8.84 1.67 4.33
C ASP A 246 -7.96 2.69 5.05
N LYS A 247 -8.50 3.44 6.00
CA LYS A 247 -7.74 4.43 6.79
C LYS A 247 -6.65 3.76 7.63
N LEU A 248 -6.97 2.63 8.30
CA LEU A 248 -6.02 1.90 9.14
C LEU A 248 -4.81 1.39 8.34
N GLU A 249 -5.03 0.95 7.10
CA GLU A 249 -3.95 0.45 6.25
C GLU A 249 -3.15 1.60 5.61
N LYS A 250 -3.78 2.68 5.17
CA LYS A 250 -3.09 3.87 4.61
C LYS A 250 -2.18 4.54 5.65
N THR A 251 -2.65 4.73 6.88
CA THR A 251 -1.86 5.35 7.95
C THR A 251 -0.57 4.60 8.26
N ARG A 252 -0.51 3.29 8.02
CA ARG A 252 0.69 2.47 8.25
C ARG A 252 1.72 2.54 7.12
N ILE A 253 1.31 2.90 5.91
CA ILE A 253 2.20 3.04 4.74
C ILE A 253 2.93 4.39 4.78
N ASP A 254 2.29 5.45 5.24
CA ASP A 254 2.83 6.82 5.27
C ASP A 254 4.05 7.00 6.20
N VAL A 255 4.35 6.04 7.07
CA VAL A 255 5.46 6.12 8.05
C VAL A 255 6.83 5.81 7.44
N THR A 256 6.93 5.37 6.19
CA THR A 256 8.20 5.01 5.55
C THR A 256 8.56 5.92 4.38
N GLU A 257 8.61 7.24 4.59
CA GLU A 257 9.26 8.16 3.64
C GLU A 257 10.78 7.98 3.68
N PHE A 258 11.34 7.27 2.72
CA PHE A 258 12.79 7.32 2.46
C PHE A 258 13.12 8.63 1.76
N ARG A 259 13.65 9.63 2.50
CA ARG A 259 14.26 10.82 1.92
C ARG A 259 15.60 10.44 1.32
N HIS A 260 15.65 10.21 0.02
CA HIS A 260 16.92 10.17 -0.70
C HIS A 260 17.46 11.62 -0.81
N ARG A 261 18.54 11.88 -0.10
CA ARG A 261 19.34 13.11 -0.24
C ARG A 261 20.44 12.83 -1.26
N SER A 262 20.39 13.49 -2.40
CA SER A 262 21.51 13.49 -3.35
C SER A 262 22.48 14.61 -2.99
N GLU A 263 23.77 14.29 -2.91
CA GLU A 263 24.83 15.26 -2.64
C GLU A 263 25.30 15.84 -3.99
N GLU A 264 25.20 17.16 -4.14
CA GLU A 264 25.50 17.91 -5.38
C GLU A 264 26.88 18.58 -5.37
N TYR A 265 27.80 18.11 -4.53
CA TYR A 265 29.14 18.72 -4.46
C TYR A 265 30.05 18.36 -5.63
N TYR A 266 29.79 17.27 -6.35
CA TYR A 266 30.67 16.74 -7.40
C TYR A 266 30.90 17.71 -8.60
N PRO A 267 29.85 18.31 -9.21
CA PRO A 267 30.05 19.27 -10.29
C PRO A 267 30.82 20.53 -9.83
N ILE A 268 30.61 20.98 -8.60
CA ILE A 268 31.27 22.15 -8.03
C ILE A 268 32.77 21.85 -7.82
N ALA A 269 33.09 20.65 -7.33
CA ALA A 269 34.47 20.20 -7.16
C ALA A 269 35.21 20.09 -8.49
N LEU A 270 34.56 19.59 -9.55
CA LEU A 270 35.15 19.54 -10.91
C LEU A 270 35.44 20.93 -11.46
N VAL A 271 34.55 21.91 -11.27
CA VAL A 271 34.78 23.31 -11.68
C VAL A 271 35.96 23.89 -10.91
N ALA A 272 36.07 23.66 -9.59
CA ALA A 272 37.22 24.13 -8.80
C ALA A 272 38.53 23.55 -9.29
N ILE A 273 38.61 22.26 -9.60
CA ILE A 273 39.82 21.61 -10.16
C ILE A 273 40.16 22.20 -11.52
N GLY A 274 39.18 22.38 -12.41
CA GLY A 274 39.36 23.00 -13.72
C GLY A 274 39.97 24.42 -13.64
N LEU A 275 39.45 25.25 -12.74
CA LEU A 275 39.99 26.59 -12.51
C LEU A 275 41.40 26.59 -11.94
N LEU A 276 41.74 25.62 -11.08
CA LEU A 276 43.08 25.47 -10.50
C LEU A 276 44.06 25.04 -11.57
N CYS A 277 43.72 24.12 -12.44
CA CYS A 277 44.56 23.72 -13.59
C CYS A 277 44.76 24.90 -14.54
N LEU A 278 43.73 25.69 -14.82
CA LEU A 278 43.83 26.88 -15.66
C LEU A 278 44.74 27.94 -15.04
N GLU A 279 44.63 28.22 -13.73
CA GLU A 279 45.52 29.13 -13.00
C GLU A 279 46.98 28.67 -13.14
N TYR A 280 47.24 27.38 -12.88
CA TYR A 280 48.58 26.81 -12.98
C TYR A 280 49.18 26.95 -14.39
N PHE A 281 48.38 26.65 -15.42
CA PHE A 281 48.78 26.77 -16.80
C PHE A 281 49.12 28.23 -17.20
N LEU A 282 48.24 29.17 -16.82
CA LEU A 282 48.47 30.60 -17.09
C LEU A 282 49.72 31.13 -16.37
N ARG A 283 49.98 30.68 -15.15
CA ARG A 283 51.16 31.04 -14.39
C ARG A 283 52.46 30.54 -15.00
N GLN A 284 52.46 29.33 -15.58
CA GLN A 284 53.64 28.75 -16.23
C GLN A 284 53.88 29.31 -17.63
N THR A 285 52.87 29.77 -18.34
CA THR A 285 52.97 30.24 -19.74
C THR A 285 52.99 31.77 -19.85
N LEU A 286 51.89 32.46 -19.46
CA LEU A 286 51.76 33.93 -19.66
C LEU A 286 52.45 34.78 -18.60
N PHE A 287 52.44 34.29 -17.36
CA PHE A 287 52.93 35.06 -16.17
C PHE A 287 54.24 34.52 -15.62
N ARG A 288 54.97 33.74 -16.43
CA ARG A 288 56.30 33.24 -16.06
C ARG A 288 57.23 34.45 -15.82
N THR A 289 57.54 34.73 -14.58
CA THR A 289 58.64 35.67 -14.21
C THR A 289 59.92 34.91 -14.39
N LEU A 290 60.71 35.30 -15.39
CA LEU A 290 62.12 34.88 -15.48
C LEU A 290 62.85 35.35 -14.23
N PRO A 291 63.75 34.51 -13.63
CA PRO A 291 64.52 34.92 -12.47
C PRO A 291 65.47 36.06 -12.80
#